data_8777fd7c0c0abbb7de9382831f87f562
#
_entry.id   8777fd7c0c0abbb7de9382831f87f562
#
_cell.length_a   1.000
_cell.length_b   1.000
_cell.length_c   1.000
_cell.angle_alpha   90.00
_cell.angle_beta   90.00
_cell.angle_gamma   90.00
#
_symmetry.space_group_name_H-M   'P 1'
#
loop_
_entity.id
_entity.type
_entity.pdbx_description
1 polymer ?
#
loop_
_entity_poly.entity_id
_entity_poly.type
_entity_poly.pdbx_seq_one_letter_code
_entity_poly.pdbx_strand_id
1 'polypeptide(L)'
;MPRSAPVYLVMDALDECPNDSGVQSPRGKVLSIVKALVELGLPNLRLCITSRREHDIRVIVEPSATQQISLHDESGQNQDVNTYVMSAVQSMNHLQDDDKKMVIDKLTENANGM
;
A
#
# COMPACT_ATOMS: atom_id res chain seq x y z
N MET A 1 -33.84 -9.07 15.12
CA MET A 1 -33.32 -8.06 14.22
C MET A 1 -32.64 -8.75 13.03
N PRO A 2 -32.97 -8.35 11.81
CA PRO A 2 -32.24 -8.88 10.67
C PRO A 2 -30.78 -8.47 10.78
N ARG A 3 -29.87 -9.39 10.47
CA ARG A 3 -28.46 -9.09 10.44
C ARG A 3 -28.19 -8.13 9.29
N SER A 4 -27.59 -6.99 9.59
CA SER A 4 -27.14 -6.07 8.54
C SER A 4 -26.07 -6.74 7.70
N ALA A 5 -26.14 -6.59 6.38
CA ALA A 5 -25.10 -7.09 5.51
C ALA A 5 -23.78 -6.36 5.81
N PRO A 6 -22.61 -7.05 5.67
CA PRO A 6 -21.34 -6.37 5.86
C PRO A 6 -21.15 -5.27 4.82
N VAL A 7 -20.65 -4.13 5.28
CA VAL A 7 -20.32 -2.98 4.44
C VAL A 7 -18.81 -2.87 4.36
N TYR A 8 -18.29 -2.83 3.15
CA TYR A 8 -16.86 -2.67 2.92
C TYR A 8 -16.59 -1.27 2.38
N LEU A 9 -15.77 -0.53 3.10
CA LEU A 9 -15.32 0.79 2.67
C LEU A 9 -13.83 0.70 2.34
N VAL A 10 -13.49 1.02 1.10
CA VAL A 10 -12.11 0.96 0.63
C VAL A 10 -11.63 2.38 0.35
N MET A 11 -10.52 2.74 0.97
CA MET A 11 -9.83 4.00 0.72
C MET A 11 -8.46 3.67 0.11
N ASP A 12 -8.31 3.99 -1.16
CA ASP A 12 -7.08 3.69 -1.89
C ASP A 12 -6.16 4.91 -1.91
N ALA A 13 -4.87 4.66 -1.73
CA ALA A 13 -3.83 5.67 -1.85
C ALA A 13 -4.09 6.89 -0.95
N LEU A 14 -4.31 6.65 0.33
CA LEU A 14 -4.59 7.72 1.29
C LEU A 14 -3.46 8.77 1.36
N ASP A 15 -2.22 8.35 1.11
CA ASP A 15 -1.06 9.23 1.07
C ASP A 15 -1.09 10.23 -0.09
N GLU A 16 -1.89 10.00 -1.11
CA GLU A 16 -2.05 10.94 -2.22
C GLU A 16 -2.99 12.09 -1.87
N CYS A 17 -3.73 11.97 -0.78
CA CYS A 17 -4.55 13.07 -0.29
C CYS A 17 -3.63 14.21 0.18
N PRO A 18 -3.84 15.45 -0.30
CA PRO A 18 -2.94 16.55 0.04
C PRO A 18 -2.83 16.80 1.54
N ASN A 19 -1.61 16.92 2.02
CA ASN A 19 -1.32 17.22 3.42
C ASN A 19 -0.68 18.61 3.53
N ASP A 20 -1.43 19.62 3.15
CA ASP A 20 -0.98 21.00 3.27
C ASP A 20 -0.80 21.35 4.74
N SER A 21 0.13 22.28 5.03
CA SER A 21 0.39 22.70 6.39
C SER A 21 -0.86 23.27 7.05
N GLY A 22 -1.25 22.69 8.18
CA GLY A 22 -2.36 23.18 8.98
C GLY A 22 -3.38 22.11 9.35
N VAL A 23 -4.22 22.45 10.32
CA VAL A 23 -5.22 21.57 10.93
C VAL A 23 -6.35 21.22 9.94
N GLN A 24 -6.45 21.95 8.85
CA GLN A 24 -7.55 21.87 7.90
C GLN A 24 -7.16 21.25 6.56
N SER A 25 -6.05 20.51 6.52
CA SER A 25 -5.64 19.85 5.28
C SER A 25 -6.70 18.81 4.85
N PRO A 26 -6.85 18.56 3.55
CA PRO A 26 -7.75 17.50 3.08
C PRO A 26 -7.44 16.13 3.71
N ARG A 27 -6.15 15.80 3.84
CA ARG A 27 -5.75 14.55 4.49
C ARG A 27 -6.18 14.52 5.95
N GLY A 28 -6.00 15.62 6.67
CA GLY A 28 -6.41 15.71 8.07
C GLY A 28 -7.90 15.48 8.25
N LYS A 29 -8.72 16.00 7.34
CA LYS A 29 -10.17 15.78 7.36
C LYS A 29 -10.53 14.31 7.13
N VAL A 30 -9.88 13.67 6.15
CA VAL A 30 -10.13 12.26 5.87
C VAL A 30 -9.70 11.39 7.05
N LEU A 31 -8.56 11.67 7.65
CA LEU A 31 -8.07 10.93 8.82
C LEU A 31 -9.02 11.09 10.01
N SER A 32 -9.59 12.28 10.19
CA SER A 32 -10.59 12.51 11.24
C SER A 32 -11.85 11.68 11.01
N ILE A 33 -12.28 11.55 9.76
CA ILE A 33 -13.43 10.71 9.42
C ILE A 33 -13.12 9.25 9.70
N VAL A 34 -11.96 8.77 9.31
CA VAL A 34 -11.53 7.39 9.58
C VAL A 34 -11.54 7.12 11.07
N LYS A 35 -10.96 8.01 11.86
CA LYS A 35 -10.93 7.87 13.32
C LYS A 35 -12.34 7.81 13.90
N ALA A 36 -13.23 8.70 13.45
CA ALA A 36 -14.62 8.72 13.91
C ALA A 36 -15.35 7.43 13.56
N LEU A 37 -15.15 6.90 12.35
CA LEU A 37 -15.76 5.64 11.93
C LEU A 37 -15.29 4.47 12.77
N VAL A 38 -14.01 4.41 13.11
CA VAL A 38 -13.46 3.37 13.98
C VAL A 38 -14.03 3.48 15.38
N GLU A 39 -14.15 4.68 15.91
CA GLU A 39 -14.68 4.92 17.26
C GLU A 39 -16.17 4.56 17.38
N LEU A 40 -16.92 4.62 16.28
CA LEU A 40 -18.32 4.20 16.27
C LEU A 40 -18.49 2.69 16.55
N GLY A 41 -17.46 1.90 16.26
CA GLY A 41 -17.48 0.47 16.55
C GLY A 41 -18.57 -0.30 15.84
N LEU A 42 -18.90 0.06 14.62
CA LEU A 42 -19.96 -0.59 13.84
C LEU A 42 -19.56 -2.03 13.50
N PRO A 43 -20.34 -3.05 13.95
CA PRO A 43 -19.92 -4.45 13.82
C PRO A 43 -19.93 -4.95 12.37
N ASN A 44 -20.73 -4.33 11.50
CA ASN A 44 -20.83 -4.74 10.10
C ASN A 44 -19.93 -3.94 9.16
N LEU A 45 -19.18 -2.96 9.67
CA LEU A 45 -18.29 -2.13 8.83
C LEU A 45 -16.90 -2.74 8.76
N ARG A 46 -16.40 -2.87 7.55
CA ARG A 46 -15.03 -3.30 7.26
C ARG A 46 -14.31 -2.20 6.52
N LEU A 47 -13.23 -1.71 7.08
CA LEU A 47 -12.40 -0.67 6.46
C LEU A 47 -11.13 -1.30 5.89
N CYS A 48 -10.84 -0.97 4.63
CA CYS A 48 -9.59 -1.33 4.00
C CYS A 48 -8.93 -0.05 3.50
N ILE A 49 -7.70 0.21 3.95
CA ILE A 49 -6.97 1.41 3.62
C ILE A 49 -5.63 1.02 3.01
N THR A 50 -5.32 1.58 1.84
CA THR A 50 -4.01 1.46 1.23
C THR A 50 -3.28 2.79 1.30
N SER A 51 -1.98 2.76 1.58
CA SER A 51 -1.19 3.97 1.73
C SER A 51 0.29 3.64 1.81
N ARG A 52 1.12 4.60 1.44
CA ARG A 52 2.53 4.57 1.84
C ARG A 52 2.64 4.80 3.34
N ARG A 53 3.78 4.42 3.92
CA ARG A 53 4.05 4.64 5.33
C ARG A 53 4.42 6.10 5.58
N GLU A 54 3.44 6.90 5.92
CA GLU A 54 3.66 8.28 6.36
C GLU A 54 3.24 8.41 7.82
N HIS A 55 3.98 9.21 8.56
CA HIS A 55 3.85 9.27 10.02
C HIS A 55 2.43 9.66 10.47
N ASP A 56 1.86 10.67 9.86
CA ASP A 56 0.54 11.18 10.22
C ASP A 56 -0.56 10.14 10.00
N ILE A 57 -0.44 9.35 8.94
CA ILE A 57 -1.36 8.25 8.64
C ILE A 57 -1.17 7.11 9.62
N ARG A 58 0.08 6.73 9.89
CA ARG A 58 0.40 5.62 10.78
C ARG A 58 -0.15 5.85 12.20
N VAL A 59 0.00 7.06 12.70
CA VAL A 59 -0.45 7.41 14.05
C VAL A 59 -1.95 7.20 14.23
N ILE A 60 -2.73 7.45 13.19
CA ILE A 60 -4.19 7.32 13.23
C ILE A 60 -4.64 5.88 12.91
N VAL A 61 -4.02 5.26 11.90
CA VAL A 61 -4.53 3.99 11.34
C VAL A 61 -3.98 2.77 12.06
N GLU A 62 -2.68 2.72 12.35
CA GLU A 62 -2.06 1.53 12.92
C GLU A 62 -2.65 1.07 14.26
N PRO A 63 -2.92 1.98 15.22
CA PRO A 63 -3.49 1.55 16.49
C PRO A 63 -4.86 0.87 16.38
N SER A 64 -5.59 1.15 15.30
CA SER A 64 -6.94 0.62 15.07
C SER A 64 -6.96 -0.57 14.11
N ALA A 65 -5.84 -0.85 13.44
CA ALA A 65 -5.77 -1.93 12.45
C ALA A 65 -5.77 -3.29 13.14
N THR A 66 -6.65 -4.17 12.71
CA THR A 66 -6.67 -5.56 13.17
C THR A 66 -5.72 -6.43 12.35
N GLN A 67 -5.44 -6.02 11.12
CA GLN A 67 -4.51 -6.71 10.25
C GLN A 67 -3.77 -5.69 9.41
N GLN A 68 -2.46 -5.86 9.28
CA GLN A 68 -1.62 -4.98 8.49
C GLN A 68 -0.72 -5.82 7.59
N ILE A 69 -0.65 -5.43 6.32
CA ILE A 69 0.18 -6.09 5.33
C ILE A 69 1.11 -5.03 4.73
N SER A 70 2.42 -5.31 4.76
CA SER A 70 3.41 -4.46 4.11
C SER A 70 3.91 -5.15 2.85
N LEU A 71 3.70 -4.51 1.71
CA LEU A 71 4.14 -5.07 0.43
C LEU A 71 5.67 -5.09 0.31
N HIS A 72 6.36 -4.22 1.04
CA HIS A 72 7.83 -4.22 1.06
C HIS A 72 8.41 -5.47 1.68
N ASP A 73 7.73 -6.00 2.70
CA ASP A 73 8.26 -7.11 3.50
C ASP A 73 7.70 -8.46 3.04
N GLU A 74 6.85 -8.45 2.00
CA GLU A 74 6.27 -9.68 1.46
C GLU A 74 7.28 -10.39 0.54
N SER A 75 7.81 -11.50 1.01
CA SER A 75 8.77 -12.30 0.25
C SER A 75 8.18 -12.82 -1.07
N GLY A 76 6.88 -13.12 -1.09
CA GLY A 76 6.19 -13.55 -2.29
C GLY A 76 6.18 -12.48 -3.38
N GLN A 77 5.96 -11.22 -3.00
CA GLN A 77 6.00 -10.12 -3.95
C GLN A 77 7.39 -9.94 -4.54
N ASN A 78 8.44 -10.01 -3.73
CA ASN A 78 9.81 -9.90 -4.20
C ASN A 78 10.14 -11.00 -5.20
N GLN A 79 9.70 -12.22 -4.93
CA GLN A 79 9.85 -13.32 -5.87
C GLN A 79 9.11 -13.06 -7.18
N ASP A 80 7.90 -12.57 -7.12
CA ASP A 80 7.09 -12.28 -8.30
C ASP A 80 7.74 -11.20 -9.16
N VAL A 81 8.24 -10.14 -8.56
CA VAL A 81 8.96 -9.08 -9.26
C VAL A 81 10.22 -9.62 -9.92
N ASN A 82 11.02 -10.40 -9.18
CA ASN A 82 12.23 -10.99 -9.72
C ASN A 82 11.94 -11.89 -10.90
N THR A 83 10.94 -12.76 -10.79
CA THR A 83 10.53 -13.66 -11.85
C THR A 83 10.09 -12.91 -13.10
N TYR A 84 9.29 -11.87 -12.93
CA TYR A 84 8.84 -11.06 -14.04
C TYR A 84 10.01 -10.34 -14.72
N VAL A 85 10.88 -9.70 -13.96
CA VAL A 85 12.03 -8.98 -14.51
C VAL A 85 12.95 -9.92 -15.27
N MET A 86 13.27 -11.07 -14.69
CA MET A 86 14.12 -12.06 -15.34
C MET A 86 13.51 -12.54 -16.66
N SER A 87 12.23 -12.85 -16.65
CA SER A 87 11.54 -13.33 -17.86
C SER A 87 11.51 -12.26 -18.95
N ALA A 88 11.19 -11.01 -18.58
CA ALA A 88 11.12 -9.92 -19.53
C ALA A 88 12.48 -9.59 -20.14
N VAL A 89 13.53 -9.56 -19.35
CA VAL A 89 14.89 -9.23 -19.83
C VAL A 89 15.47 -10.38 -20.66
N GLN A 90 15.23 -11.63 -20.24
CA GLN A 90 15.71 -12.80 -20.99
C GLN A 90 15.14 -12.87 -22.40
N SER A 91 13.93 -12.35 -22.61
CA SER A 91 13.29 -12.31 -23.92
C SER A 91 13.84 -11.20 -24.82
N MET A 92 14.69 -10.32 -24.33
CA MET A 92 15.31 -9.24 -25.11
C MET A 92 16.52 -9.76 -25.88
N ASN A 93 16.31 -10.13 -27.15
CA ASN A 93 17.35 -10.77 -27.96
C ASN A 93 18.50 -9.84 -28.39
N HIS A 94 18.29 -8.55 -28.28
CA HIS A 94 19.30 -7.55 -28.69
C HIS A 94 20.30 -7.21 -27.60
N LEU A 95 20.10 -7.73 -26.37
CA LEU A 95 21.01 -7.52 -25.27
C LEU A 95 21.95 -8.71 -25.10
N GLN A 96 23.21 -8.44 -24.79
CA GLN A 96 24.16 -9.49 -24.42
C GLN A 96 23.91 -9.97 -22.99
N ASP A 97 24.41 -11.16 -22.64
CA ASP A 97 24.14 -11.77 -21.33
C ASP A 97 24.63 -10.91 -20.17
N ASP A 98 25.78 -10.26 -20.31
CA ASP A 98 26.32 -9.38 -19.27
C ASP A 98 25.40 -8.16 -19.05
N ASP A 99 24.90 -7.60 -20.16
CA ASP A 99 23.97 -6.47 -20.10
C ASP A 99 22.65 -6.86 -19.49
N LYS A 100 22.11 -8.05 -19.83
CA LYS A 100 20.90 -8.59 -19.23
C LYS A 100 21.02 -8.70 -17.74
N LYS A 101 22.13 -9.24 -17.25
CA LYS A 101 22.38 -9.39 -15.81
C LYS A 101 22.39 -8.03 -15.11
N MET A 102 23.06 -7.04 -15.70
CA MET A 102 23.12 -5.69 -15.14
C MET A 102 21.73 -5.07 -15.04
N VAL A 103 20.91 -5.22 -16.10
CA VAL A 103 19.55 -4.69 -16.10
C VAL A 103 18.68 -5.37 -15.05
N ILE A 104 18.75 -6.70 -14.94
CA ILE A 104 18.00 -7.46 -13.93
C ILE A 104 18.37 -6.97 -12.53
N ASP A 105 19.66 -6.89 -12.22
CA ASP A 105 20.11 -6.45 -10.90
C ASP A 105 19.63 -5.05 -10.56
N LYS A 106 19.68 -4.14 -11.53
CA LYS A 106 19.27 -2.76 -11.32
C LYS A 106 17.76 -2.63 -11.10
N LEU A 107 16.98 -3.32 -11.90
CA LEU A 107 15.51 -3.27 -11.80
C LEU A 107 15.01 -3.92 -10.50
N THR A 108 15.58 -5.04 -10.10
CA THR A 108 15.18 -5.70 -8.87
C THR A 108 15.58 -4.89 -7.64
N GLU A 109 16.76 -4.25 -7.66
CA GLU A 109 17.18 -3.35 -6.60
C GLU A 109 16.22 -2.18 -6.43
N ASN A 110 15.83 -1.55 -7.54
CA ASN A 110 14.93 -0.40 -7.50
C ASN A 110 13.51 -0.80 -7.07
N ALA A 111 13.04 -1.97 -7.47
CA ALA A 111 11.71 -2.46 -7.09
C ALA A 111 11.59 -2.70 -5.58
N ASN A 112 12.67 -3.14 -4.93
CA ASN A 112 12.67 -3.37 -3.49
C ASN A 112 12.52 -2.08 -2.68
N GLY A 113 12.74 -0.92 -3.30
CA GLY A 113 12.57 0.38 -2.66
C GLY A 113 11.17 0.99 -2.79
N MET A 114 10.29 0.34 -3.49
CA MET A 114 8.93 0.87 -3.74
C MET A 114 7.92 0.50 -2.69
#